data_3f32ea91178b6abe936c48513eb5ae0c
#
_entry.id   3f32ea91178b6abe936c48513eb5ae0c
#
_cell.length_a   1.000
_cell.length_b   1.000
_cell.length_c   1.000
_cell.angle_alpha   90.00
_cell.angle_beta   90.00
_cell.angle_gamma   90.00
#
_symmetry.space_group_name_H-M   'P 1'
#
loop_
_entity.id
_entity.type
_entity.pdbx_description
1 polymer ?
#
loop_
_entity_poly.entity_id
_entity_poly.type
_entity_poly.pdbx_seq_one_letter_code
_entity_poly.pdbx_strand_id
1 'polypeptide(L)'
;ANGVPLDGLGYADTDGNENAGDYNVEGQEDVDVFGASLFGRLDLDGVTLTSITAYEEVDRSTLEDTDASPNDVLTAVYIDEPRQWSQELRIQSNDGDSLDWILGAFYFHDDLDTDSSYDLLRALRVPTDDNPTGFDPANSIGLLRYPFTQTTESLAVFGQTDFRLGETLTLTTGLRYTADSIDF
;
A
#
# COMPACT_ATOMS: atom_id res chain seq x y z
N ALA A 1 8.88 35.42 -12.66
CA ALA A 1 7.56 35.03 -12.14
C ALA A 1 6.57 36.13 -12.46
N ASN A 2 5.45 35.85 -13.11
CA ASN A 2 4.49 36.81 -13.59
C ASN A 2 3.45 37.25 -12.53
N GLY A 3 3.70 37.00 -11.23
CA GLY A 3 2.83 37.43 -10.15
C GLY A 3 1.39 36.93 -10.24
N VAL A 4 1.18 35.74 -10.82
CA VAL A 4 -0.15 35.14 -10.88
C VAL A 4 -0.43 34.53 -9.51
N PRO A 5 -1.55 34.92 -8.83
CA PRO A 5 -1.91 34.30 -7.57
C PRO A 5 -2.07 32.78 -7.72
N LEU A 6 -1.41 32.01 -6.85
CA LEU A 6 -1.49 30.55 -6.88
C LEU A 6 -2.74 30.03 -6.14
N ASP A 7 -3.20 30.74 -5.11
CA ASP A 7 -4.22 30.24 -4.17
C ASP A 7 -5.57 30.96 -4.24
N GLY A 8 -5.73 31.93 -5.10
CA GLY A 8 -6.95 32.72 -5.18
C GLY A 8 -7.19 33.74 -4.03
N LEU A 9 -6.34 33.73 -2.99
CA LEU A 9 -6.36 34.69 -1.88
C LEU A 9 -5.35 35.83 -2.05
N GLY A 10 -4.61 35.83 -3.16
CA GLY A 10 -3.68 36.87 -3.52
C GLY A 10 -2.20 36.52 -3.27
N TYR A 11 -1.91 35.36 -2.77
CA TYR A 11 -0.53 34.86 -2.71
C TYR A 11 0.00 34.57 -4.11
N ALA A 12 1.25 34.92 -4.33
CA ALA A 12 1.99 34.57 -5.53
C ALA A 12 3.43 34.27 -5.14
N ASP A 13 3.88 33.08 -5.48
CA ASP A 13 5.29 32.73 -5.36
C ASP A 13 6.13 33.60 -6.30
N THR A 14 7.08 34.34 -5.74
CA THR A 14 7.94 35.28 -6.47
C THR A 14 9.43 34.98 -6.28
N ASP A 15 9.79 33.92 -5.55
CA ASP A 15 11.19 33.59 -5.27
C ASP A 15 11.90 32.93 -6.46
N GLY A 16 11.13 32.39 -7.41
CA GLY A 16 11.63 31.75 -8.62
C GLY A 16 12.26 30.37 -8.37
N ASN A 17 12.04 29.79 -7.21
CA ASN A 17 12.48 28.44 -6.87
C ASN A 17 11.33 27.45 -7.03
N GLU A 18 11.29 26.72 -8.13
CA GLU A 18 10.23 25.74 -8.43
C GLU A 18 10.20 24.54 -7.45
N ASN A 19 11.22 24.39 -6.59
CA ASN A 19 11.34 23.29 -5.64
C ASN A 19 11.11 23.73 -4.18
N ALA A 20 10.71 24.98 -3.95
CA ALA A 20 10.35 25.49 -2.64
C ALA A 20 8.97 26.11 -2.68
N GLY A 21 8.18 25.90 -1.65
CA GLY A 21 6.88 26.52 -1.44
C GLY A 21 6.84 27.25 -0.11
N ASP A 22 5.94 28.21 -0.01
CA ASP A 22 5.62 28.90 1.25
C ASP A 22 4.47 28.12 1.91
N TYR A 23 4.81 27.17 2.78
CA TYR A 23 3.86 26.30 3.44
C TYR A 23 3.34 26.88 4.77
N ASN A 24 2.04 26.79 5.04
CA ASN A 24 1.46 27.10 6.33
C ASN A 24 1.48 25.89 7.30
N VAL A 25 1.61 24.70 6.76
CA VAL A 25 1.73 23.45 7.51
C VAL A 25 3.04 22.74 7.12
N GLU A 26 3.85 22.40 8.11
CA GLU A 26 5.04 21.57 7.88
C GLU A 26 4.58 20.14 7.59
N GLY A 27 4.88 19.64 6.40
CA GLY A 27 4.58 18.27 6.00
C GLY A 27 5.27 17.26 6.92
N GLN A 28 4.56 16.21 7.28
CA GLN A 28 5.06 15.14 8.14
C GLN A 28 4.64 13.79 7.57
N GLU A 29 5.55 12.83 7.60
CA GLU A 29 5.25 11.44 7.30
C GLU A 29 5.82 10.56 8.40
N ASP A 30 4.97 9.77 9.03
CA ASP A 30 5.33 8.75 10.00
C ASP A 30 4.98 7.38 9.41
N VAL A 31 5.94 6.45 9.45
CA VAL A 31 5.75 5.09 8.90
C VAL A 31 6.35 4.09 9.87
N ASP A 32 5.51 3.24 10.42
CA ASP A 32 5.90 2.07 11.19
C ASP A 32 5.63 0.81 10.37
N VAL A 33 6.61 -0.07 10.27
CA VAL A 33 6.51 -1.33 9.53
C VAL A 33 6.95 -2.49 10.41
N PHE A 34 6.09 -3.49 10.51
CA PHE A 34 6.46 -4.76 11.12
C PHE A 34 6.28 -5.90 10.10
N GLY A 35 7.29 -6.74 9.97
CA GLY A 35 7.23 -7.92 9.13
C GLY A 35 7.88 -9.13 9.80
N ALA A 36 7.27 -10.29 9.63
CA ALA A 36 7.79 -11.55 10.11
C ALA A 36 7.55 -12.68 9.10
N SER A 37 8.51 -13.59 8.97
CA SER A 37 8.35 -14.77 8.15
C SER A 37 8.87 -16.03 8.84
N LEU A 38 8.20 -17.14 8.55
CA LEU A 38 8.60 -18.47 9.00
C LEU A 38 8.81 -19.37 7.79
N PHE A 39 10.00 -19.92 7.67
CA PHE A 39 10.36 -20.90 6.67
C PHE A 39 10.53 -22.28 7.31
N GLY A 40 9.80 -23.25 6.80
CA GLY A 40 9.90 -24.66 7.20
C GLY A 40 10.32 -25.53 6.00
N ARG A 41 11.28 -26.42 6.20
CA ARG A 41 11.69 -27.42 5.21
C ARG A 41 11.75 -28.79 5.86
N LEU A 42 11.16 -29.79 5.21
CA LEU A 42 11.21 -31.17 5.62
C LEU A 42 11.65 -32.04 4.43
N ASP A 43 12.84 -32.60 4.55
CA ASP A 43 13.39 -33.50 3.55
C ASP A 43 12.98 -34.95 3.92
N LEU A 44 12.26 -35.58 3.00
CA LEU A 44 11.80 -36.97 3.07
C LEU A 44 12.49 -37.79 1.98
N ASP A 45 12.34 -39.11 2.05
CA ASP A 45 12.85 -39.99 1.00
C ASP A 45 12.08 -39.70 -0.33
N GLY A 46 12.80 -39.19 -1.34
CA GLY A 46 12.29 -38.89 -2.66
C GLY A 46 11.56 -37.54 -2.81
N VAL A 47 11.20 -36.80 -1.75
CA VAL A 47 10.54 -35.50 -1.85
C VAL A 47 10.98 -34.53 -0.75
N THR A 48 10.91 -33.25 -1.05
CA THR A 48 11.07 -32.15 -0.08
C THR A 48 9.77 -31.39 0.04
N LEU A 49 9.32 -31.17 1.28
CA LEU A 49 8.21 -30.27 1.62
C LEU A 49 8.78 -28.92 2.06
N THR A 50 8.20 -27.85 1.58
CA THR A 50 8.52 -26.48 2.00
C THR A 50 7.26 -25.74 2.39
N SER A 51 7.32 -25.03 3.51
CA SER A 51 6.26 -24.13 3.99
C SER A 51 6.86 -22.75 4.21
N ILE A 52 6.20 -21.72 3.68
CA ILE A 52 6.58 -20.32 3.87
C ILE A 52 5.34 -19.58 4.34
N THR A 53 5.41 -19.03 5.56
CA THR A 53 4.38 -18.16 6.11
C THR A 53 4.97 -16.78 6.26
N ALA A 54 4.29 -15.74 5.82
CA ALA A 54 4.71 -14.36 6.03
C ALA A 54 3.54 -13.51 6.52
N TYR A 55 3.88 -12.53 7.35
CA TYR A 55 2.99 -11.48 7.84
C TYR A 55 3.70 -10.14 7.72
N GLU A 56 2.97 -9.11 7.30
CA GLU A 56 3.43 -7.74 7.28
C GLU A 56 2.29 -6.80 7.64
N GLU A 57 2.59 -5.77 8.41
CA GLU A 57 1.70 -4.65 8.69
C GLU A 57 2.46 -3.34 8.54
N VAL A 58 1.75 -2.33 8.09
CA VAL A 58 2.26 -0.96 7.95
C VAL A 58 1.24 -0.03 8.58
N ASP A 59 1.71 0.86 9.44
CA ASP A 59 0.95 2.01 9.93
C ASP A 59 1.59 3.27 9.35
N ARG A 60 0.88 3.96 8.47
CA ARG A 60 1.37 5.16 7.80
C ARG A 60 0.43 6.32 8.05
N SER A 61 1.00 7.45 8.45
CA SER A 61 0.30 8.73 8.57
C SER A 61 1.07 9.82 7.84
N THR A 62 0.38 10.53 6.95
CA THR A 62 0.97 11.64 6.18
C THR A 62 0.13 12.89 6.38
N LEU A 63 0.78 13.98 6.82
CA LEU A 63 0.22 15.33 6.86
C LEU A 63 0.85 16.14 5.73
N GLU A 64 0.04 16.74 4.88
CA GLU A 64 0.49 17.45 3.70
C GLU A 64 -0.21 18.79 3.55
N ASP A 65 0.59 19.84 3.31
CA ASP A 65 0.13 21.11 2.77
C ASP A 65 0.05 20.98 1.25
N THR A 66 -1.17 20.87 0.74
CA THR A 66 -1.40 20.50 -0.66
C THR A 66 -1.45 21.72 -1.59
N ASP A 67 -1.65 22.94 -1.01
CA ASP A 67 -1.80 24.14 -1.81
C ASP A 67 -0.46 24.92 -2.01
N ALA A 68 0.58 24.54 -1.27
CA ALA A 68 1.91 25.17 -1.33
C ALA A 68 1.87 26.69 -1.13
N SER A 69 0.96 27.18 -0.28
CA SER A 69 0.71 28.61 0.00
C SER A 69 0.80 28.87 1.50
N PRO A 70 1.15 30.10 1.92
CA PRO A 70 1.11 30.48 3.34
C PRO A 70 -0.32 30.66 3.88
N ASN A 71 -1.33 30.58 3.01
CA ASN A 71 -2.73 30.63 3.39
C ASN A 71 -3.26 29.19 3.58
N ASP A 72 -4.03 28.96 4.64
CA ASP A 72 -4.62 27.67 4.95
C ASP A 72 -5.82 27.39 4.03
N VAL A 73 -5.51 26.92 2.80
CA VAL A 73 -6.52 26.64 1.76
C VAL A 73 -6.82 25.16 1.67
N LEU A 74 -5.79 24.29 1.72
CA LEU A 74 -5.98 22.85 1.62
C LEU A 74 -4.89 22.09 2.37
N THR A 75 -5.28 21.52 3.50
CA THR A 75 -4.45 20.56 4.25
C THR A 75 -5.03 19.17 4.10
N ALA A 76 -4.19 18.18 3.81
CA ALA A 76 -4.58 16.79 3.71
C ALA A 76 -3.91 15.92 4.78
N VAL A 77 -4.65 14.94 5.28
CA VAL A 77 -4.12 13.86 6.13
C VAL A 77 -4.52 12.53 5.52
N TYR A 78 -3.53 11.66 5.37
CA TYR A 78 -3.73 10.30 4.90
C TYR A 78 -3.29 9.33 5.99
N ILE A 79 -4.13 8.36 6.29
CA ILE A 79 -3.84 7.25 7.19
C ILE A 79 -4.06 5.98 6.39
N ASP A 80 -3.02 5.14 6.29
CA ASP A 80 -3.05 3.88 5.56
C ASP A 80 -2.54 2.77 6.48
N GLU A 81 -3.36 1.74 6.69
CA GLU A 81 -3.06 0.62 7.58
C GLU A 81 -3.27 -0.73 6.85
N PRO A 82 -2.42 -1.09 5.88
CA PRO A 82 -2.46 -2.42 5.27
C PRO A 82 -1.92 -3.48 6.22
N ARG A 83 -2.62 -4.63 6.28
CA ARG A 83 -2.23 -5.84 7.01
C ARG A 83 -2.35 -7.04 6.11
N GLN A 84 -1.23 -7.68 5.82
CA GLN A 84 -1.21 -8.81 4.90
C GLN A 84 -0.58 -10.06 5.52
N TRP A 85 -1.08 -11.20 5.11
CA TRP A 85 -0.43 -12.46 5.39
C TRP A 85 -0.48 -13.40 4.18
N SER A 86 0.50 -14.26 4.09
CA SER A 86 0.56 -15.25 3.02
C SER A 86 1.07 -16.59 3.52
N GLN A 87 0.62 -17.64 2.83
CA GLN A 87 1.06 -19.00 3.06
C GLN A 87 1.38 -19.66 1.72
N GLU A 88 2.59 -20.20 1.61
CA GLU A 88 2.96 -21.03 0.48
C GLU A 88 3.37 -22.42 0.96
N LEU A 89 2.84 -23.43 0.31
CA LEU A 89 3.20 -24.82 0.50
C LEU A 89 3.70 -25.38 -0.82
N ARG A 90 4.87 -26.03 -0.77
CA ARG A 90 5.47 -26.71 -1.92
C ARG A 90 5.84 -28.13 -1.56
N ILE A 91 5.69 -29.00 -2.53
CA ILE A 91 6.30 -30.33 -2.55
C ILE A 91 7.07 -30.48 -3.85
N GLN A 92 8.27 -30.96 -3.78
CA GLN A 92 9.14 -31.16 -4.94
C GLN A 92 9.86 -32.48 -4.89
N SER A 93 10.17 -33.05 -6.06
CA SER A 93 11.01 -34.23 -6.15
C SER A 93 12.43 -33.94 -5.70
N ASN A 94 13.07 -34.93 -5.12
CA ASN A 94 14.51 -34.92 -4.88
C ASN A 94 15.20 -35.68 -6.03
N ASP A 95 16.17 -35.04 -6.68
CA ASP A 95 17.13 -35.61 -7.67
C ASP A 95 16.59 -36.79 -8.50
N GLY A 96 15.61 -36.54 -9.37
CA GLY A 96 15.11 -37.53 -10.33
C GLY A 96 16.10 -37.72 -11.51
N ASP A 97 16.36 -38.93 -11.94
CA ASP A 97 17.28 -39.20 -13.05
C ASP A 97 16.78 -38.54 -14.37
N SER A 98 15.51 -38.55 -14.62
CA SER A 98 14.90 -38.05 -15.88
C SER A 98 13.76 -37.06 -15.72
N LEU A 99 13.20 -36.89 -14.51
CA LEU A 99 12.04 -36.03 -14.22
C LEU A 99 12.21 -35.36 -12.87
N ASP A 100 12.26 -34.04 -12.86
CA ASP A 100 12.05 -33.24 -11.68
C ASP A 100 10.69 -32.56 -11.74
N TRP A 101 10.06 -32.39 -10.60
CA TRP A 101 8.77 -31.73 -10.53
C TRP A 101 8.62 -30.95 -9.23
N ILE A 102 7.78 -29.92 -9.29
CA ILE A 102 7.30 -29.15 -8.14
C ILE A 102 5.80 -28.96 -8.26
N LEU A 103 5.10 -29.09 -7.14
CA LEU A 103 3.70 -28.71 -6.98
C LEU A 103 3.60 -27.74 -5.81
N GLY A 104 2.74 -26.74 -5.92
CA GLY A 104 2.56 -25.78 -4.85
C GLY A 104 1.15 -25.20 -4.81
N ALA A 105 0.83 -24.70 -3.63
CA ALA A 105 -0.35 -23.90 -3.36
C ALA A 105 0.08 -22.63 -2.65
N PHE A 106 -0.57 -21.52 -2.98
CA PHE A 106 -0.32 -20.21 -2.39
C PHE A 106 -1.66 -19.59 -2.00
N TYR A 107 -1.70 -19.00 -0.81
CA TYR A 107 -2.78 -18.17 -0.35
C TYR A 107 -2.23 -16.82 0.12
N PHE A 108 -2.96 -15.77 -0.19
CA PHE A 108 -2.67 -14.40 0.22
C PHE A 108 -3.96 -13.74 0.68
N HIS A 109 -3.85 -12.96 1.73
CA HIS A 109 -4.93 -12.15 2.28
C HIS A 109 -4.36 -10.80 2.68
N ASP A 110 -5.04 -9.73 2.29
CA ASP A 110 -4.69 -8.35 2.58
C ASP A 110 -5.95 -7.60 3.01
N ASP A 111 -5.88 -6.96 4.17
CA ASP A 111 -6.86 -6.01 4.66
C ASP A 111 -6.23 -4.62 4.63
N LEU A 112 -6.83 -3.72 3.87
CA LEU A 112 -6.44 -2.32 3.75
C LEU A 112 -7.50 -1.44 4.41
N ASP A 113 -7.11 -0.75 5.48
CA ASP A 113 -7.89 0.33 6.06
C ASP A 113 -7.24 1.67 5.70
N THR A 114 -8.01 2.59 5.12
CA THR A 114 -7.54 3.95 4.84
C THR A 114 -8.51 4.98 5.38
N ASP A 115 -7.98 6.11 5.82
CA ASP A 115 -8.77 7.26 6.25
C ASP A 115 -8.12 8.55 5.73
N SER A 116 -8.65 9.05 4.63
CA SER A 116 -8.19 10.30 4.04
C SER A 116 -9.09 11.46 4.46
N SER A 117 -8.50 12.54 4.92
CA SER A 117 -9.22 13.75 5.28
C SER A 117 -8.60 14.99 4.66
N TYR A 118 -9.46 15.92 4.26
CA TYR A 118 -9.09 17.17 3.60
C TYR A 118 -9.75 18.32 4.32
N ASP A 119 -8.95 19.23 4.86
CA ASP A 119 -9.41 20.48 5.46
C ASP A 119 -9.31 21.61 4.43
N LEU A 120 -10.46 22.09 3.96
CA LEU A 120 -10.59 22.99 2.82
C LEU A 120 -10.93 24.39 3.27
N LEU A 121 -10.26 25.40 2.68
CA LEU A 121 -10.63 26.81 2.77
C LEU A 121 -10.70 27.35 4.21
N ARG A 122 -9.85 26.86 5.11
CA ARG A 122 -9.83 27.30 6.51
C ARG A 122 -9.58 28.80 6.65
N ALA A 123 -8.71 29.36 5.78
CA ALA A 123 -8.42 30.79 5.74
C ALA A 123 -9.67 31.66 5.41
N LEU A 124 -10.71 31.09 4.80
CA LEU A 124 -11.96 31.78 4.45
C LEU A 124 -13.09 31.58 5.47
N ARG A 125 -12.90 30.72 6.48
CA ARG A 125 -13.92 30.49 7.51
C ARG A 125 -13.97 31.66 8.48
N VAL A 126 -15.16 32.20 8.67
CA VAL A 126 -15.36 33.34 9.58
C VAL A 126 -15.45 32.83 11.01
N PRO A 127 -14.54 33.25 11.92
CA PRO A 127 -14.68 32.95 13.34
C PRO A 127 -15.94 33.55 13.92
N THR A 128 -16.59 32.83 14.83
CA THR A 128 -17.73 33.32 15.63
C THR A 128 -17.38 33.22 17.12
N ASP A 129 -18.18 33.85 17.97
CA ASP A 129 -18.00 33.82 19.44
C ASP A 129 -18.09 32.36 19.96
N ASP A 130 -18.94 31.53 19.34
CA ASP A 130 -19.11 30.09 19.68
C ASP A 130 -18.08 29.18 18.98
N ASN A 131 -17.44 29.67 17.92
CA ASN A 131 -16.42 28.94 17.15
C ASN A 131 -15.29 29.90 16.73
N PRO A 132 -14.37 30.20 17.63
CA PRO A 132 -13.29 31.18 17.40
C PRO A 132 -12.27 30.72 16.33
N THR A 133 -12.24 29.45 15.95
CA THR A 133 -11.37 28.93 14.89
C THR A 133 -12.04 28.89 13.54
N GLY A 134 -13.31 29.18 13.44
CA GLY A 134 -14.11 29.02 12.22
C GLY A 134 -14.35 27.58 11.81
N PHE A 135 -13.85 26.62 12.58
CA PHE A 135 -13.98 25.18 12.32
C PHE A 135 -15.05 24.57 13.23
N ASP A 136 -16.11 24.03 12.64
CA ASP A 136 -17.14 23.26 13.34
C ASP A 136 -17.11 21.81 12.84
N PRO A 137 -16.57 20.85 13.63
CA PRO A 137 -16.52 19.46 13.22
C PRO A 137 -17.90 18.82 13.01
N ALA A 138 -18.98 19.37 13.59
CA ALA A 138 -20.34 18.85 13.42
C ALA A 138 -21.04 19.38 12.16
N ASN A 139 -20.63 20.55 11.66
CA ASN A 139 -21.25 21.26 10.53
C ASN A 139 -20.19 21.83 9.56
N SER A 140 -18.98 21.33 9.56
CA SER A 140 -17.92 21.92 8.76
C SER A 140 -18.12 21.61 7.28
N ILE A 141 -18.44 22.65 6.52
CA ILE A 141 -18.49 22.61 5.05
C ILE A 141 -17.08 22.39 4.46
N GLY A 142 -16.03 22.52 5.26
CA GLY A 142 -14.66 22.46 4.81
C GLY A 142 -13.88 21.18 5.13
N LEU A 143 -14.44 20.28 5.95
CA LEU A 143 -13.77 19.00 6.23
C LEU A 143 -14.44 17.88 5.43
N LEU A 144 -13.66 17.26 4.56
CA LEU A 144 -14.06 16.06 3.85
C LEU A 144 -13.29 14.88 4.44
N ARG A 145 -13.96 13.76 4.66
CA ARG A 145 -13.36 12.54 5.16
C ARG A 145 -13.82 11.36 4.32
N TYR A 146 -12.87 10.54 3.91
CA TYR A 146 -13.10 9.40 3.04
C TYR A 146 -12.48 8.13 3.68
N PRO A 147 -13.16 7.51 4.65
CA PRO A 147 -12.77 6.19 5.13
C PRO A 147 -13.04 5.17 4.01
N PHE A 148 -12.11 4.25 3.83
CA PHE A 148 -12.23 3.20 2.84
C PHE A 148 -11.59 1.93 3.38
N THR A 149 -12.24 0.79 3.19
CA THR A 149 -11.73 -0.52 3.54
C THR A 149 -11.76 -1.42 2.33
N GLN A 150 -10.74 -2.25 2.17
CA GLN A 150 -10.67 -3.24 1.10
C GLN A 150 -10.05 -4.53 1.64
N THR A 151 -10.69 -5.64 1.32
CA THR A 151 -10.11 -6.97 1.56
C THR A 151 -9.78 -7.63 0.22
N THR A 152 -8.54 -8.10 0.08
CA THR A 152 -8.08 -8.85 -1.10
C THR A 152 -7.70 -10.26 -0.70
N GLU A 153 -8.25 -11.25 -1.38
CA GLU A 153 -7.88 -12.66 -1.23
C GLU A 153 -7.38 -13.22 -2.56
N SER A 154 -6.34 -14.02 -2.50
CA SER A 154 -5.79 -14.72 -3.67
C SER A 154 -5.47 -16.17 -3.32
N LEU A 155 -5.98 -17.10 -4.10
CA LEU A 155 -5.67 -18.53 -4.01
C LEU A 155 -5.07 -19.00 -5.33
N ALA A 156 -3.91 -19.63 -5.26
CA ALA A 156 -3.28 -20.22 -6.43
C ALA A 156 -2.82 -21.65 -6.21
N VAL A 157 -2.87 -22.44 -7.26
CA VAL A 157 -2.21 -23.74 -7.36
C VAL A 157 -1.32 -23.76 -8.58
N PHE A 158 -0.14 -24.37 -8.48
CA PHE A 158 0.82 -24.39 -9.56
C PHE A 158 1.61 -25.68 -9.58
N GLY A 159 2.15 -26.00 -10.74
CA GLY A 159 3.07 -27.10 -10.91
C GLY A 159 4.02 -26.86 -12.07
N GLN A 160 5.21 -27.42 -11.97
CA GLN A 160 6.23 -27.40 -13.02
C GLN A 160 6.87 -28.76 -13.08
N THR A 161 7.32 -29.14 -14.28
CA THR A 161 8.09 -30.35 -14.50
C THR A 161 9.25 -30.08 -15.44
N ASP A 162 10.38 -30.69 -15.17
CA ASP A 162 11.58 -30.66 -15.98
C ASP A 162 11.88 -32.10 -16.46
N PHE A 163 11.68 -32.33 -17.75
CA PHE A 163 11.96 -33.61 -18.40
C PHE A 163 13.36 -33.56 -19.05
N ARG A 164 14.28 -34.40 -18.60
CA ARG A 164 15.57 -34.57 -19.24
C ARG A 164 15.48 -35.55 -20.40
N LEU A 165 15.57 -35.00 -21.61
CA LEU A 165 15.52 -35.77 -22.88
C LEU A 165 16.94 -36.05 -23.37
N GLY A 166 17.65 -36.98 -22.70
CA GLY A 166 19.04 -37.25 -22.94
C GLY A 166 19.98 -36.33 -22.16
N GLU A 167 21.24 -36.27 -22.58
CA GLU A 167 22.29 -35.55 -21.84
C GLU A 167 22.31 -34.03 -22.05
N THR A 168 21.64 -33.54 -23.10
CA THR A 168 21.82 -32.16 -23.56
C THR A 168 20.49 -31.36 -23.66
N LEU A 169 19.36 -32.02 -23.52
CA LEU A 169 18.05 -31.37 -23.69
C LEU A 169 17.16 -31.57 -22.45
N THR A 170 16.72 -30.50 -21.89
CA THR A 170 15.68 -30.46 -20.83
C THR A 170 14.46 -29.72 -21.35
N LEU A 171 13.29 -30.32 -21.21
CA LEU A 171 12.01 -29.67 -21.49
C LEU A 171 11.36 -29.29 -20.17
N THR A 172 11.18 -27.99 -19.95
CA THR A 172 10.44 -27.44 -18.80
C THR A 172 9.02 -27.11 -19.21
N THR A 173 8.04 -27.58 -18.43
CA THR A 173 6.63 -27.22 -18.59
C THR A 173 6.06 -26.81 -17.24
N GLY A 174 5.18 -25.81 -17.23
CA GLY A 174 4.54 -25.34 -16.01
C GLY A 174 3.12 -24.83 -16.25
N LEU A 175 2.31 -24.91 -15.20
CA LEU A 175 0.95 -24.41 -15.19
C LEU A 175 0.68 -23.76 -13.82
N ARG A 176 -0.05 -22.63 -13.84
CA ARG A 176 -0.58 -21.98 -12.65
C ARG A 176 -2.03 -21.59 -12.90
N TYR A 177 -2.86 -21.83 -11.91
CA TYR A 177 -4.21 -21.28 -11.83
C TYR A 177 -4.30 -20.38 -10.61
N THR A 178 -4.87 -19.20 -10.76
CA THR A 178 -5.08 -18.23 -9.67
C THR A 178 -6.52 -17.76 -9.70
N ALA A 179 -7.12 -17.63 -8.53
CA ALA A 179 -8.42 -17.02 -8.31
C ALA A 179 -8.27 -15.91 -7.27
N ASP A 180 -8.69 -14.70 -7.65
CA ASP A 180 -8.63 -13.51 -6.82
C ASP A 180 -10.03 -13.00 -6.51
N SER A 181 -10.23 -12.47 -5.30
CA SER A 181 -11.44 -11.78 -4.84
C SER A 181 -11.05 -10.46 -4.21
N ILE A 182 -11.81 -9.41 -4.48
CA ILE A 182 -11.65 -8.09 -3.89
C ILE A 182 -13.02 -7.63 -3.43
N ASP A 183 -13.12 -7.29 -2.14
CA ASP A 183 -14.31 -6.77 -1.49
C ASP A 183 -14.02 -5.35 -0.95
N PHE A 184 -15.04 -4.42 -1.05
CA PHE A 184 -14.94 -3.02 -0.68
C PHE A 184 -16.01 -2.63 0.33
#